data_9fffc93e2753168c66d29dd766808f2e
#
_entry.id   9fffc93e2753168c66d29dd766808f2e
#
_cell.length_a   1.000
_cell.length_b   1.000
_cell.length_c   1.000
_cell.angle_alpha   90.00
_cell.angle_beta   90.00
_cell.angle_gamma   90.00
#
_symmetry.space_group_name_H-M   'P 1'
#
loop_
_entity.id
_entity.type
_entity.pdbx_description
1 polymer ?
#
loop_
_entity_poly.entity_id
_entity_poly.type
_entity_poly.pdbx_seq_one_letter_code
_entity_poly.pdbx_strand_id
1 'polypeptide(L)'
;PPDRATRWWDTVPMSATEPLSRQDRATLLDVARASIRHGLRHGHALDAKPEDYPETLRSPRATFVTLEIGGQLRGCIGTLLAHQPLVADVAAHAYAAAFEDPRFPGLSPDEFPRLAVYISVLSPPEPLRFDAEDDLLARLRPGVDGLILQYRSHRATFLPAVWESLPDPYVFLAQLKQKAGLPLNFWSPELRAERYTTEYFGDADVAGA
;
A
#
# COMPACT_ATOMS: atom_id res chain seq x y z
N PRO A 1 -22.96 -36.19 3.76
CA PRO A 1 -21.90 -35.22 3.98
C PRO A 1 -22.32 -33.91 3.30
N PRO A 2 -22.31 -32.76 4.02
CA PRO A 2 -22.62 -31.49 3.38
C PRO A 2 -21.54 -31.21 2.37
N ASP A 3 -22.01 -30.85 1.18
CA ASP A 3 -21.23 -30.38 0.06
C ASP A 3 -20.26 -29.29 0.55
N ARG A 4 -18.96 -29.44 0.32
CA ARG A 4 -17.97 -28.40 0.64
C ARG A 4 -18.23 -27.24 -0.31
N ALA A 5 -19.03 -26.28 0.14
CA ALA A 5 -19.16 -25.04 -0.58
C ALA A 5 -17.75 -24.49 -0.83
N THR A 6 -17.41 -24.34 -2.10
CA THR A 6 -16.11 -23.81 -2.56
C THR A 6 -15.90 -22.47 -1.88
N ARG A 7 -14.90 -22.39 -1.00
CA ARG A 7 -14.61 -21.15 -0.28
C ARG A 7 -14.01 -20.15 -1.27
N TRP A 8 -14.32 -18.86 -1.12
CA TRP A 8 -13.92 -17.80 -2.05
C TRP A 8 -12.41 -17.76 -2.33
N TRP A 9 -11.57 -18.17 -1.36
CA TRP A 9 -10.12 -18.26 -1.52
C TRP A 9 -9.62 -19.43 -2.37
N ASP A 10 -10.46 -20.44 -2.65
CA ASP A 10 -10.10 -21.57 -3.52
C ASP A 10 -10.09 -21.15 -5.01
N THR A 11 -10.64 -19.95 -5.31
CA THR A 11 -10.73 -19.39 -6.67
C THR A 11 -9.72 -18.27 -6.95
N VAL A 12 -8.95 -17.85 -5.93
CA VAL A 12 -7.95 -16.76 -6.09
C VAL A 12 -6.59 -17.36 -6.44
N PRO A 13 -5.98 -17.00 -7.58
CA PRO A 13 -4.65 -17.47 -7.92
C PRO A 13 -3.62 -16.90 -6.92
N MET A 14 -2.78 -17.76 -6.36
CA MET A 14 -1.63 -17.38 -5.55
C MET A 14 -0.56 -16.80 -6.47
N SER A 15 -0.42 -15.49 -6.49
CA SER A 15 0.66 -14.81 -7.20
C SER A 15 1.69 -14.26 -6.20
N ALA A 16 2.80 -14.96 -6.05
CA ALA A 16 3.98 -14.41 -5.38
C ALA A 16 4.64 -13.41 -6.36
N THR A 17 4.59 -12.13 -6.04
CA THR A 17 5.30 -11.10 -6.81
C THR A 17 6.75 -11.07 -6.34
N GLU A 18 7.70 -11.19 -7.27
CA GLU A 18 9.12 -11.04 -6.94
C GLU A 18 9.41 -9.62 -6.39
N PRO A 19 10.33 -9.50 -5.42
CA PRO A 19 10.77 -8.20 -4.93
C PRO A 19 11.32 -7.32 -6.06
N LEU A 20 11.09 -6.03 -5.98
CA LEU A 20 11.64 -5.06 -6.92
C LEU A 20 13.17 -5.02 -6.83
N SER A 21 13.83 -5.05 -7.98
CA SER A 21 15.26 -4.85 -8.06
C SER A 21 15.63 -3.43 -7.57
N ARG A 22 16.91 -3.22 -7.22
CA ARG A 22 17.41 -1.89 -6.88
C ARG A 22 17.18 -0.88 -8.02
N GLN A 23 17.37 -1.34 -9.27
CA GLN A 23 17.14 -0.53 -10.46
C GLN A 23 15.67 -0.16 -10.62
N ASP A 24 14.73 -1.08 -10.39
CA ASP A 24 13.29 -0.80 -10.42
C ASP A 24 12.90 0.25 -9.38
N ARG A 25 13.43 0.12 -8.15
CA ARG A 25 13.20 1.09 -7.07
C ARG A 25 13.73 2.47 -7.42
N ALA A 26 14.95 2.56 -7.98
CA ALA A 26 15.53 3.82 -8.45
C ALA A 26 14.65 4.46 -9.54
N THR A 27 14.23 3.67 -10.52
CA THR A 27 13.33 4.12 -11.60
C THR A 27 12.02 4.67 -11.05
N LEU A 28 11.40 4.00 -10.07
CA LEU A 28 10.15 4.48 -9.47
C LEU A 28 10.33 5.79 -8.68
N LEU A 29 11.45 5.97 -7.97
CA LEU A 29 11.77 7.23 -7.30
C LEU A 29 11.98 8.36 -8.30
N ASP A 30 12.67 8.10 -9.42
CA ASP A 30 12.84 9.06 -10.49
C ASP A 30 11.50 9.48 -11.12
N VAL A 31 10.62 8.52 -11.37
CA VAL A 31 9.24 8.76 -11.86
C VAL A 31 8.44 9.61 -10.88
N ALA A 32 8.50 9.29 -9.59
CA ALA A 32 7.82 10.08 -8.56
C ALA A 32 8.29 11.53 -8.56
N ARG A 33 9.61 11.77 -8.57
CA ARG A 33 10.20 13.12 -8.64
C ARG A 33 9.87 13.83 -9.94
N ALA A 34 9.90 13.12 -11.07
CA ALA A 34 9.54 13.67 -12.38
C ALA A 34 8.07 14.11 -12.40
N SER A 35 7.16 13.31 -11.82
CA SER A 35 5.73 13.64 -11.74
C SER A 35 5.47 14.86 -10.86
N ILE A 36 6.11 14.96 -9.70
CA ILE A 36 6.02 16.16 -8.85
C ILE A 36 6.53 17.42 -9.59
N ARG A 37 7.69 17.29 -10.25
CA ARG A 37 8.26 18.41 -11.05
C ARG A 37 7.35 18.79 -12.22
N HIS A 38 6.72 17.82 -12.85
CA HIS A 38 5.72 18.04 -13.89
C HIS A 38 4.50 18.79 -13.35
N GLY A 39 4.01 18.36 -12.18
CA GLY A 39 2.90 19.01 -11.47
C GLY A 39 3.16 20.47 -11.13
N LEU A 40 4.38 20.82 -10.67
CA LEU A 40 4.79 22.21 -10.41
C LEU A 40 4.73 23.10 -11.65
N ARG A 41 4.89 22.53 -12.85
CA ARG A 41 4.92 23.29 -14.11
C ARG A 41 3.58 23.31 -14.84
N HIS A 42 2.83 22.21 -14.76
CA HIS A 42 1.68 21.96 -15.62
C HIS A 42 0.37 21.74 -14.87
N GLY A 43 0.42 21.54 -13.54
CA GLY A 43 -0.78 21.36 -12.72
C GLY A 43 -1.43 19.99 -12.82
N HIS A 44 -0.75 18.98 -13.34
CA HIS A 44 -1.22 17.58 -13.39
C HIS A 44 -0.06 16.59 -13.30
N ALA A 45 -0.37 15.32 -13.02
CA ALA A 45 0.60 14.24 -12.95
C ALA A 45 1.30 14.00 -14.30
N LEU A 46 2.50 13.44 -14.24
CA LEU A 46 3.22 12.94 -15.43
C LEU A 46 2.45 11.75 -16.01
N ASP A 47 2.23 11.75 -17.32
CA ASP A 47 1.77 10.58 -18.06
C ASP A 47 2.94 9.60 -18.27
N ALA A 48 3.17 8.75 -17.27
CA ALA A 48 4.20 7.71 -17.33
C ALA A 48 3.67 6.54 -18.18
N LYS A 49 4.07 6.49 -19.45
CA LYS A 49 3.64 5.44 -20.37
C LYS A 49 4.27 4.10 -20.01
N PRO A 50 3.49 3.07 -19.65
CA PRO A 50 4.03 1.79 -19.19
C PRO A 50 4.98 1.13 -20.19
N GLU A 51 4.75 1.31 -21.49
CA GLU A 51 5.59 0.75 -22.56
C GLU A 51 7.06 1.22 -22.54
N ASP A 52 7.33 2.36 -21.91
CA ASP A 52 8.68 2.93 -21.80
C ASP A 52 9.49 2.33 -20.64
N TYR A 53 8.90 1.42 -19.84
CA TYR A 53 9.49 0.86 -18.62
C TYR A 53 9.60 -0.66 -18.66
N PRO A 54 10.46 -1.27 -17.82
CA PRO A 54 10.56 -2.72 -17.68
C PRO A 54 9.23 -3.38 -17.34
N GLU A 55 9.06 -4.64 -17.73
CA GLU A 55 7.82 -5.40 -17.51
C GLU A 55 7.42 -5.47 -16.02
N THR A 56 8.40 -5.55 -15.12
CA THR A 56 8.18 -5.53 -13.65
C THR A 56 7.41 -4.29 -13.18
N LEU A 57 7.58 -3.15 -13.87
CA LEU A 57 6.91 -1.89 -13.55
C LEU A 57 5.58 -1.68 -14.31
N ARG A 58 5.25 -2.58 -15.25
CA ARG A 58 3.98 -2.55 -15.99
C ARG A 58 2.87 -3.31 -15.29
N SER A 59 3.20 -4.26 -14.44
CA SER A 59 2.20 -5.04 -13.70
C SER A 59 1.42 -4.15 -12.75
N PRO A 60 0.10 -4.31 -12.64
CA PRO A 60 -0.70 -3.54 -11.69
C PRO A 60 -0.29 -3.86 -10.24
N ARG A 61 0.08 -2.84 -9.50
CA ARG A 61 0.34 -2.92 -8.05
C ARG A 61 -0.16 -1.64 -7.37
N ALA A 62 -0.63 -1.78 -6.15
CA ALA A 62 -1.07 -0.65 -5.33
C ALA A 62 0.14 0.00 -4.65
N THR A 63 0.11 1.34 -4.55
CA THR A 63 1.20 2.09 -3.92
C THR A 63 0.71 3.16 -2.95
N PHE A 64 1.61 3.55 -2.04
CA PHE A 64 1.55 4.83 -1.34
C PHE A 64 2.84 5.58 -1.62
N VAL A 65 2.71 6.88 -1.86
CA VAL A 65 3.86 7.79 -1.95
C VAL A 65 3.82 8.73 -0.76
N THR A 66 4.89 8.75 0.00
CA THR A 66 5.08 9.61 1.17
C THR A 66 6.17 10.63 0.87
N LEU A 67 5.88 11.88 1.15
CA LEU A 67 6.78 13.01 1.01
C LEU A 67 7.13 13.56 2.38
N GLU A 68 8.42 13.82 2.62
CA GLU A 68 8.90 14.40 3.86
C GLU A 68 9.83 15.57 3.59
N ILE A 69 9.87 16.54 4.51
CA ILE A 69 10.86 17.63 4.55
C ILE A 69 11.44 17.69 5.95
N GLY A 70 12.76 17.51 6.06
CA GLY A 70 13.42 17.50 7.36
C GLY A 70 12.95 16.40 8.31
N GLY A 71 12.54 15.24 7.78
CA GLY A 71 12.02 14.11 8.54
C GLY A 71 10.57 14.29 9.03
N GLN A 72 9.88 15.31 8.56
CA GLN A 72 8.47 15.53 8.89
C GLN A 72 7.58 15.28 7.68
N LEU A 73 6.43 14.64 7.93
CA LEU A 73 5.44 14.36 6.89
C LEU A 73 5.02 15.66 6.17
N ARG A 74 5.07 15.65 4.84
CA ARG A 74 4.65 16.74 3.96
C ARG A 74 3.49 16.36 3.05
N GLY A 75 3.26 15.09 2.83
CA GLY A 75 2.14 14.52 2.07
C GLY A 75 2.24 13.03 1.98
N CYS A 76 1.10 12.34 1.93
CA CYS A 76 1.05 10.90 1.75
C CYS A 76 -0.29 10.51 1.13
N ILE A 77 -0.26 10.00 -0.10
CA ILE A 77 -1.43 9.51 -0.83
C ILE A 77 -1.12 8.14 -1.43
N GLY A 78 -2.14 7.31 -1.53
CA GLY A 78 -2.04 5.99 -2.13
C GLY A 78 -3.36 5.25 -2.18
N THR A 79 -3.32 4.04 -2.70
CA THR A 79 -4.47 3.13 -2.79
C THR A 79 -4.09 1.73 -2.32
N LEU A 80 -5.11 0.96 -1.93
CA LEU A 80 -4.99 -0.47 -1.59
C LEU A 80 -5.37 -1.37 -2.76
N LEU A 81 -5.88 -0.79 -3.84
CA LEU A 81 -6.36 -1.52 -5.01
C LEU A 81 -5.41 -1.28 -6.18
N ALA A 82 -4.80 -2.34 -6.66
CA ALA A 82 -4.02 -2.35 -7.88
C ALA A 82 -4.96 -2.25 -9.09
N HIS A 83 -5.09 -1.06 -9.68
CA HIS A 83 -6.00 -0.80 -10.80
C HIS A 83 -5.30 -0.27 -12.05
N GLN A 84 -4.03 0.05 -11.95
CA GLN A 84 -3.20 0.56 -13.05
C GLN A 84 -1.76 0.06 -12.93
N PRO A 85 -0.94 0.12 -13.98
CA PRO A 85 0.47 -0.23 -13.96
C PRO A 85 1.22 0.48 -12.83
N LEU A 86 2.14 -0.23 -12.18
CA LEU A 86 2.91 0.27 -11.03
C LEU A 86 3.55 1.64 -11.29
N VAL A 87 4.18 1.81 -12.44
CA VAL A 87 4.83 3.08 -12.80
C VAL A 87 3.83 4.24 -12.91
N ALA A 88 2.66 4.00 -13.48
CA ALA A 88 1.60 5.00 -13.60
C ALA A 88 0.97 5.32 -12.22
N ASP A 89 0.82 4.28 -11.38
CA ASP A 89 0.30 4.43 -10.01
C ASP A 89 1.23 5.30 -9.15
N VAL A 90 2.54 5.07 -9.23
CA VAL A 90 3.54 5.90 -8.56
C VAL A 90 3.51 7.35 -9.08
N ALA A 91 3.43 7.57 -10.40
CA ALA A 91 3.37 8.92 -10.96
C ALA A 91 2.13 9.69 -10.47
N ALA A 92 0.96 9.02 -10.46
CA ALA A 92 -0.29 9.62 -10.01
C ALA A 92 -0.26 9.94 -8.51
N HIS A 93 0.19 8.99 -7.68
CA HIS A 93 0.23 9.19 -6.22
C HIS A 93 1.32 10.16 -5.77
N ALA A 94 2.43 10.26 -6.48
CA ALA A 94 3.46 11.27 -6.20
C ALA A 94 2.92 12.69 -6.44
N TYR A 95 2.19 12.90 -7.53
CA TYR A 95 1.50 14.15 -7.78
C TYR A 95 0.45 14.43 -6.71
N ALA A 96 -0.42 13.47 -6.43
CA ALA A 96 -1.50 13.63 -5.45
C ALA A 96 -0.94 13.91 -4.03
N ALA A 97 0.14 13.24 -3.61
CA ALA A 97 0.80 13.49 -2.33
C ALA A 97 1.37 14.92 -2.24
N ALA A 98 1.83 15.50 -3.36
CA ALA A 98 2.38 16.83 -3.40
C ALA A 98 1.32 17.95 -3.46
N PHE A 99 0.16 17.69 -4.11
CA PHE A 99 -0.79 18.74 -4.48
C PHE A 99 -2.23 18.50 -4.03
N GLU A 100 -2.60 17.27 -3.71
CA GLU A 100 -4.00 16.89 -3.44
C GLU A 100 -4.21 16.29 -2.04
N ASP A 101 -3.17 16.21 -1.20
CA ASP A 101 -3.32 15.79 0.19
C ASP A 101 -4.01 16.91 0.98
N PRO A 102 -5.25 16.72 1.47
CA PRO A 102 -6.04 17.78 2.08
C PRO A 102 -5.46 18.30 3.41
N ARG A 103 -4.48 17.61 3.98
CA ARG A 103 -3.81 18.02 5.23
C ARG A 103 -2.79 19.11 5.02
N PHE A 104 -2.35 19.35 3.78
CA PHE A 104 -1.26 20.26 3.45
C PHE A 104 -1.63 21.16 2.26
N PRO A 105 -1.08 22.38 2.19
CA PRO A 105 -1.17 23.17 0.97
C PRO A 105 -0.39 22.51 -0.18
N GLY A 106 -0.71 22.81 -1.42
CA GLY A 106 0.06 22.35 -2.57
C GLY A 106 1.55 22.68 -2.44
N LEU A 107 2.39 21.75 -2.90
CA LEU A 107 3.85 21.88 -2.82
C LEU A 107 4.34 23.12 -3.61
N SER A 108 5.23 23.90 -3.00
CA SER A 108 5.87 25.04 -3.66
C SER A 108 7.18 24.63 -4.36
N PRO A 109 7.64 25.40 -5.38
CA PRO A 109 8.93 25.15 -6.04
C PRO A 109 10.13 25.14 -5.09
N ASP A 110 10.11 25.95 -4.03
CA ASP A 110 11.20 26.08 -3.05
C ASP A 110 11.28 24.88 -2.10
N GLU A 111 10.19 24.13 -1.93
CA GLU A 111 10.15 22.91 -1.13
C GLU A 111 10.71 21.70 -1.90
N PHE A 112 10.55 21.66 -3.22
CA PHE A 112 10.91 20.51 -4.05
C PHE A 112 12.35 20.01 -3.87
N PRO A 113 13.40 20.87 -3.80
CA PRO A 113 14.78 20.40 -3.59
C PRO A 113 15.03 19.76 -2.23
N ARG A 114 14.13 19.97 -1.26
CA ARG A 114 14.25 19.49 0.12
C ARG A 114 13.44 18.23 0.38
N LEU A 115 12.68 17.75 -0.62
CA LEU A 115 11.84 16.56 -0.49
C LEU A 115 12.68 15.29 -0.35
N ALA A 116 12.37 14.50 0.66
CA ALA A 116 12.62 13.07 0.68
C ALA A 116 11.36 12.36 0.17
N VAL A 117 11.54 11.43 -0.75
CA VAL A 117 10.46 10.65 -1.37
C VAL A 117 10.57 9.20 -0.91
N TYR A 118 9.48 8.66 -0.42
CA TYR A 118 9.36 7.25 -0.04
C TYR A 118 8.20 6.61 -0.78
N ILE A 119 8.39 5.37 -1.19
CA ILE A 119 7.38 4.58 -1.90
C ILE A 119 7.14 3.29 -1.12
N SER A 120 5.87 3.00 -0.86
CA SER A 120 5.40 1.70 -0.37
C SER A 120 4.68 1.00 -1.52
N VAL A 121 5.20 -0.13 -1.96
CA VAL A 121 4.57 -0.97 -2.98
C VAL A 121 3.96 -2.18 -2.31
N LEU A 122 2.67 -2.39 -2.47
CA LEU A 122 1.93 -3.47 -1.83
C LEU A 122 2.05 -4.74 -2.67
N SER A 123 2.25 -5.88 -2.00
CA SER A 123 2.06 -7.18 -2.66
C SER A 123 0.57 -7.40 -2.99
N PRO A 124 0.24 -8.25 -3.96
CA PRO A 124 -1.13 -8.72 -4.12
C PRO A 124 -1.65 -9.29 -2.79
N PRO A 125 -2.90 -8.97 -2.41
CA PRO A 125 -3.49 -9.54 -1.20
C PRO A 125 -3.64 -11.06 -1.32
N GLU A 126 -3.24 -11.77 -0.27
CA GLU A 126 -3.39 -13.22 -0.14
C GLU A 126 -4.52 -13.56 0.84
N PRO A 127 -5.53 -14.36 0.43
CA PRO A 127 -6.60 -14.75 1.32
C PRO A 127 -6.07 -15.62 2.47
N LEU A 128 -6.46 -15.31 3.69
CA LEU A 128 -6.18 -16.11 4.87
C LEU A 128 -7.32 -17.13 5.10
N ARG A 129 -6.94 -18.38 5.34
CA ARG A 129 -7.87 -19.46 5.71
C ARG A 129 -7.88 -19.58 7.22
N PHE A 130 -9.03 -19.41 7.83
CA PHE A 130 -9.21 -19.51 9.28
C PHE A 130 -10.65 -19.93 9.61
N ASP A 131 -10.81 -20.64 10.72
CA ASP A 131 -12.11 -21.08 11.20
C ASP A 131 -12.54 -20.37 12.50
N ALA A 132 -11.59 -19.74 13.20
CA ALA A 132 -11.81 -18.99 14.43
C ALA A 132 -10.90 -17.76 14.50
N GLU A 133 -11.19 -16.82 15.41
CA GLU A 133 -10.40 -15.61 15.61
C GLU A 133 -8.95 -15.94 16.03
N ASP A 134 -8.77 -16.87 16.95
CA ASP A 134 -7.44 -17.29 17.39
C ASP A 134 -6.62 -17.92 16.26
N ASP A 135 -7.26 -18.62 15.34
CA ASP A 135 -6.59 -19.16 14.15
C ASP A 135 -6.18 -18.05 13.18
N LEU A 136 -7.01 -17.02 12.99
CA LEU A 136 -6.63 -15.83 12.22
C LEU A 136 -5.42 -15.13 12.86
N LEU A 137 -5.46 -14.90 14.17
CA LEU A 137 -4.39 -14.22 14.91
C LEU A 137 -3.06 -15.00 14.83
N ALA A 138 -3.10 -16.32 14.95
CA ALA A 138 -1.92 -17.19 14.85
C ALA A 138 -1.25 -17.16 13.46
N ARG A 139 -1.96 -16.71 12.42
CA ARG A 139 -1.44 -16.61 11.05
C ARG A 139 -0.86 -15.24 10.70
N LEU A 140 -1.09 -14.24 11.55
CA LEU A 140 -0.55 -12.90 11.35
C LEU A 140 0.92 -12.85 11.77
N ARG A 141 1.71 -12.10 11.01
CA ARG A 141 3.11 -11.82 11.31
C ARG A 141 3.25 -10.35 11.69
N PRO A 142 3.29 -10.03 13.01
CA PRO A 142 3.47 -8.66 13.48
C PRO A 142 4.70 -8.00 12.84
N GLY A 143 4.55 -6.74 12.43
CA GLY A 143 5.59 -5.97 11.76
C GLY A 143 5.77 -6.27 10.27
N VAL A 144 5.15 -7.33 9.75
CA VAL A 144 5.32 -7.78 8.36
C VAL A 144 4.03 -7.68 7.56
N ASP A 145 2.92 -8.16 8.14
CA ASP A 145 1.65 -8.27 7.42
C ASP A 145 0.81 -7.00 7.57
N GLY A 146 0.36 -6.44 6.43
CA GLY A 146 -0.86 -5.66 6.37
C GLY A 146 -2.06 -6.59 6.34
N LEU A 147 -3.19 -6.15 6.85
CA LEU A 147 -4.41 -6.94 6.93
C LEU A 147 -5.59 -6.17 6.35
N ILE A 148 -6.28 -6.79 5.41
CA ILE A 148 -7.60 -6.36 4.95
C ILE A 148 -8.62 -7.22 5.65
N LEU A 149 -9.62 -6.61 6.27
CA LEU A 149 -10.75 -7.27 6.89
C LEU A 149 -12.02 -6.89 6.15
N GLN A 150 -12.86 -7.88 5.83
CA GLN A 150 -14.12 -7.66 5.15
C GLN A 150 -15.25 -8.51 5.73
N TYR A 151 -16.39 -7.87 5.99
CA TYR A 151 -17.65 -8.51 6.33
C TYR A 151 -18.79 -7.77 5.63
N ARG A 152 -19.41 -8.40 4.63
CA ARG A 152 -20.44 -7.76 3.78
C ARG A 152 -19.93 -6.46 3.17
N SER A 153 -20.59 -5.32 3.48
CA SER A 153 -20.17 -3.98 3.05
C SER A 153 -19.09 -3.34 3.93
N HIS A 154 -18.81 -3.91 5.11
CA HIS A 154 -17.78 -3.41 6.02
C HIS A 154 -16.41 -3.86 5.54
N ARG A 155 -15.52 -2.92 5.26
CA ARG A 155 -14.15 -3.21 4.84
C ARG A 155 -13.19 -2.20 5.43
N ALA A 156 -12.09 -2.66 5.97
CA ALA A 156 -10.97 -1.82 6.40
C ALA A 156 -9.66 -2.54 6.20
N THR A 157 -8.57 -1.80 6.29
CA THR A 157 -7.22 -2.33 6.27
C THR A 157 -6.31 -1.56 7.22
N PHE A 158 -5.29 -2.27 7.70
CA PHE A 158 -4.10 -1.69 8.31
C PHE A 158 -2.86 -2.07 7.50
N LEU A 159 -1.99 -1.09 7.26
CA LEU A 159 -0.66 -1.29 6.69
C LEU A 159 0.26 -1.94 7.73
N PRO A 160 1.35 -2.62 7.31
CA PRO A 160 2.33 -3.20 8.24
C PRO A 160 2.88 -2.20 9.26
N ALA A 161 3.07 -0.93 8.88
CA ALA A 161 3.58 0.11 9.79
C ALA A 161 2.68 0.34 11.02
N VAL A 162 1.40 -0.05 10.98
CA VAL A 162 0.49 0.08 12.13
C VAL A 162 0.92 -0.82 13.30
N TRP A 163 1.68 -1.90 13.04
CA TRP A 163 2.23 -2.75 14.11
C TRP A 163 3.16 -2.00 15.06
N GLU A 164 3.81 -0.93 14.62
CA GLU A 164 4.66 -0.10 15.49
C GLU A 164 3.87 0.52 16.64
N SER A 165 2.62 0.92 16.37
CA SER A 165 1.73 1.53 17.37
C SER A 165 0.80 0.51 18.03
N LEU A 166 0.50 -0.60 17.37
CA LEU A 166 -0.39 -1.66 17.85
C LEU A 166 0.32 -3.03 17.74
N PRO A 167 1.34 -3.31 18.59
CA PRO A 167 2.15 -4.53 18.47
C PRO A 167 1.43 -5.80 18.91
N ASP A 168 0.35 -5.67 19.69
CA ASP A 168 -0.46 -6.81 20.14
C ASP A 168 -1.46 -7.22 19.06
N PRO A 169 -1.44 -8.49 18.57
CA PRO A 169 -2.34 -8.94 17.51
C PRO A 169 -3.82 -8.85 17.84
N TYR A 170 -4.21 -9.05 19.11
CA TYR A 170 -5.60 -8.91 19.54
C TYR A 170 -6.06 -7.45 19.45
N VAL A 171 -5.22 -6.53 19.94
CA VAL A 171 -5.50 -5.10 19.88
C VAL A 171 -5.54 -4.62 18.43
N PHE A 172 -4.58 -5.05 17.61
CA PHE A 172 -4.51 -4.74 16.18
C PHE A 172 -5.80 -5.17 15.47
N LEU A 173 -6.24 -6.42 15.65
CA LEU A 173 -7.46 -6.92 15.02
C LEU A 173 -8.72 -6.22 15.54
N ALA A 174 -8.82 -5.96 16.84
CA ALA A 174 -9.94 -5.25 17.44
C ALA A 174 -10.07 -3.83 16.87
N GLN A 175 -8.96 -3.09 16.77
CA GLN A 175 -8.93 -1.76 16.19
C GLN A 175 -9.24 -1.77 14.67
N LEU A 176 -8.82 -2.81 13.96
CA LEU A 176 -9.17 -2.98 12.55
C LEU A 176 -10.68 -3.25 12.37
N LYS A 177 -11.29 -4.06 13.25
CA LYS A 177 -12.75 -4.26 13.27
C LYS A 177 -13.47 -2.92 13.48
N GLN A 178 -13.03 -2.13 14.47
CA GLN A 178 -13.60 -0.82 14.74
C GLN A 178 -13.47 0.12 13.54
N LYS A 179 -12.32 0.13 12.89
CA LYS A 179 -12.10 0.90 11.64
C LYS A 179 -13.04 0.47 10.52
N ALA A 180 -13.39 -0.82 10.46
CA ALA A 180 -14.37 -1.35 9.52
C ALA A 180 -15.83 -1.02 9.89
N GLY A 181 -16.07 -0.37 11.03
CA GLY A 181 -17.42 -0.11 11.55
C GLY A 181 -18.07 -1.31 12.21
N LEU A 182 -17.27 -2.26 12.67
CA LEU A 182 -17.71 -3.46 13.39
C LEU A 182 -17.40 -3.31 14.89
N PRO A 183 -18.16 -3.97 15.79
CA PRO A 183 -17.82 -4.05 17.21
C PRO A 183 -16.44 -4.69 17.43
N LEU A 184 -15.73 -4.27 18.48
CA LEU A 184 -14.38 -4.77 18.80
C LEU A 184 -14.32 -6.30 18.96
N ASN A 185 -15.38 -6.90 19.52
CA ASN A 185 -15.52 -8.33 19.76
C ASN A 185 -16.34 -9.03 18.67
N PHE A 186 -16.54 -8.39 17.51
CA PHE A 186 -17.32 -8.97 16.42
C PHE A 186 -16.63 -10.23 15.88
N TRP A 187 -17.41 -11.28 15.69
CA TRP A 187 -17.01 -12.48 14.99
C TRP A 187 -18.14 -13.02 14.11
N SER A 188 -17.80 -13.56 12.95
CA SER A 188 -18.73 -14.25 12.07
C SER A 188 -17.95 -15.24 11.18
N PRO A 189 -18.52 -16.42 10.87
CA PRO A 189 -17.91 -17.34 9.90
C PRO A 189 -17.88 -16.78 8.47
N GLU A 190 -18.61 -15.70 8.19
CA GLU A 190 -18.57 -14.98 6.91
C GLU A 190 -17.46 -13.91 6.86
N LEU A 191 -16.72 -13.71 7.96
CA LEU A 191 -15.60 -12.78 7.99
C LEU A 191 -14.51 -13.25 7.04
N ARG A 192 -13.99 -12.33 6.23
CA ARG A 192 -12.89 -12.57 5.29
C ARG A 192 -11.71 -11.73 5.70
N ALA A 193 -10.53 -12.30 5.55
CA ALA A 193 -9.29 -11.58 5.76
C ALA A 193 -8.30 -11.90 4.65
N GLU A 194 -7.58 -10.87 4.20
CA GLU A 194 -6.49 -10.97 3.23
C GLU A 194 -5.28 -10.29 3.85
N ARG A 195 -4.12 -10.94 3.76
CA ARG A 195 -2.85 -10.31 4.16
C ARG A 195 -2.09 -9.86 2.93
N TYR A 196 -1.24 -8.87 3.12
CA TYR A 196 -0.28 -8.39 2.13
C TYR A 196 0.97 -7.89 2.82
N THR A 197 2.06 -7.75 2.08
CA THR A 197 3.28 -7.12 2.54
C THR A 197 3.52 -5.82 1.80
N THR A 198 4.41 -4.98 2.30
CA THR A 198 4.85 -3.77 1.61
C THR A 198 6.36 -3.81 1.41
N GLU A 199 6.79 -3.44 0.20
CA GLU A 199 8.17 -3.05 -0.05
C GLU A 199 8.24 -1.53 0.17
N TYR A 200 8.96 -1.11 1.20
CA TYR A 200 9.18 0.30 1.52
C TYR A 200 10.60 0.70 1.17
N PHE A 201 10.77 1.78 0.43
CA PHE A 201 12.07 2.29 0.04
C PHE A 201 12.04 3.79 -0.22
N GLY A 202 13.17 4.44 -0.07
CA GLY A 202 13.40 5.84 -0.33
C GLY A 202 14.73 6.11 -1.01
N ASP A 203 15.10 7.39 -1.17
CA ASP A 203 16.32 7.81 -1.85
C ASP A 203 17.59 7.18 -1.27
N ALA A 204 17.65 7.00 0.05
CA ALA A 204 18.81 6.41 0.73
C ALA A 204 19.03 4.93 0.35
N ASP A 205 17.96 4.19 0.05
CA ASP A 205 18.01 2.75 -0.27
C ASP A 205 18.55 2.47 -1.68
N VAL A 206 18.54 3.49 -2.54
CA VAL A 206 19.03 3.40 -3.93
C VAL A 206 20.31 4.20 -4.16
N ALA A 207 20.65 5.15 -3.28
CA ALA A 207 21.88 5.92 -3.31
C ALA A 207 23.04 5.05 -2.79
N GLY A 208 23.96 4.69 -3.63
CA GLY A 208 25.26 4.15 -3.23
C GLY A 208 25.58 2.76 -3.75
N ALA A 209 26.49 2.72 -4.68
CA ALA A 209 27.66 1.87 -4.78
C ALA A 209 28.81 2.76 -5.23
#